data_98a7e095d4500be4bf7059b5dfbe8a9e
#
_entry.id   98a7e095d4500be4bf7059b5dfbe8a9e
#
_cell.length_a   1.000
_cell.length_b   1.000
_cell.length_c   1.000
_cell.angle_alpha   90.00
_cell.angle_beta   90.00
_cell.angle_gamma   90.00
#
_symmetry.space_group_name_H-M   'P 1'
#
loop_
_entity.id
_entity.type
_entity.pdbx_description
1 polymer ?
#
loop_
_entity_poly.entity_id
_entity_poly.type
_entity_poly.pdbx_seq_one_letter_code
_entity_poly.pdbx_strand_id
1 'polypeptide(L)'
;MGSQLIVYLHGFRSSPRSSKARITGDAIKALIGNGKDIEWYCPQLLASPKESMAMVCSHINNAKKDQVAIIGSSLGGFYANFLAEKYQCNAVVLNPAVRAPKELAPHVGMLTMYDTNEPFDFKPQYIEELKALQIEKIISSERYFLIASKGDELLSWEEMVEFYPNAQQLVLDEGDHGISDYALYLPKVLQFIFK
;
A
#
# COMPACT_ATOMS: atom_id res chain seq x y z
N MET A 1 7.64 22.92 -8.12
CA MET A 1 7.33 21.77 -7.26
C MET A 1 8.62 21.01 -7.09
N GLY A 2 8.95 20.56 -5.87
CA GLY A 2 10.14 19.75 -5.61
C GLY A 2 10.05 18.37 -6.28
N SER A 3 11.17 17.67 -6.33
CA SER A 3 11.23 16.29 -6.83
C SER A 3 10.52 15.34 -5.87
N GLN A 4 9.78 14.33 -6.38
CA GLN A 4 8.97 13.45 -5.55
C GLN A 4 9.17 11.98 -5.91
N LEU A 5 9.29 11.12 -4.89
CA LEU A 5 9.23 9.67 -5.02
C LEU A 5 7.82 9.18 -4.65
N ILE A 6 7.17 8.49 -5.57
CA ILE A 6 5.91 7.80 -5.33
C ILE A 6 6.18 6.29 -5.26
N VAL A 7 5.94 5.70 -4.09
CA VAL A 7 6.09 4.26 -3.86
C VAL A 7 4.72 3.60 -3.87
N TYR A 8 4.55 2.56 -4.68
CA TYR A 8 3.34 1.75 -4.66
C TYR A 8 3.63 0.33 -4.16
N LEU A 9 2.85 -0.12 -3.17
CA LEU A 9 2.99 -1.42 -2.53
C LEU A 9 1.72 -2.26 -2.79
N HIS A 10 1.89 -3.34 -3.53
CA HIS A 10 0.81 -4.26 -3.86
C HIS A 10 0.46 -5.21 -2.69
N GLY A 11 -0.66 -5.91 -2.80
CA GLY A 11 -1.15 -6.84 -1.79
C GLY A 11 -0.40 -8.18 -1.75
N PHE A 12 -0.85 -9.03 -0.82
CA PHE A 12 -0.36 -10.39 -0.63
C PHE A 12 -0.52 -11.22 -1.91
N ARG A 13 0.51 -11.98 -2.31
CA ARG A 13 0.53 -12.82 -3.53
C ARG A 13 0.24 -12.07 -4.84
N SER A 14 0.35 -10.75 -4.83
CA SER A 14 0.10 -9.86 -5.95
C SER A 14 1.40 -9.40 -6.61
N SER A 15 1.32 -8.47 -7.54
CA SER A 15 2.48 -7.96 -8.27
C SER A 15 2.30 -6.50 -8.73
N PRO A 16 3.35 -5.86 -9.26
CA PRO A 16 3.26 -4.56 -9.93
C PRO A 16 2.31 -4.52 -11.13
N ARG A 17 1.88 -5.69 -11.62
CA ARG A 17 0.92 -5.82 -12.72
C ARG A 17 -0.55 -5.77 -12.27
N SER A 18 -0.81 -5.68 -10.95
CA SER A 18 -2.18 -5.54 -10.42
C SER A 18 -2.89 -4.32 -11.03
N SER A 19 -4.21 -4.39 -11.15
CA SER A 19 -5.03 -3.36 -11.79
C SER A 19 -4.75 -1.96 -11.20
N LYS A 20 -4.82 -1.82 -9.87
CA LYS A 20 -4.57 -0.55 -9.18
C LYS A 20 -3.15 -0.01 -9.40
N ALA A 21 -2.14 -0.90 -9.37
CA ALA A 21 -0.74 -0.50 -9.62
C ALA A 21 -0.56 0.03 -11.05
N ARG A 22 -1.16 -0.65 -12.04
CA ARG A 22 -1.11 -0.21 -13.45
C ARG A 22 -1.82 1.11 -13.66
N ILE A 23 -3.06 1.24 -13.18
CA ILE A 23 -3.86 2.45 -13.30
C ILE A 23 -3.12 3.66 -12.69
N THR A 24 -2.56 3.48 -11.49
CA THR A 24 -1.77 4.54 -10.84
C THR A 24 -0.48 4.84 -11.60
N GLY A 25 0.26 3.80 -11.98
CA GLY A 25 1.52 3.93 -12.70
C GLY A 25 1.38 4.64 -14.04
N ASP A 26 0.31 4.34 -14.79
CA ASP A 26 0.05 4.99 -16.08
C ASP A 26 -0.28 6.49 -15.91
N ALA A 27 -1.05 6.85 -14.87
CA ALA A 27 -1.31 8.25 -14.55
C ALA A 27 -0.02 8.99 -14.11
N ILE A 28 0.82 8.38 -13.28
CA ILE A 28 2.11 8.95 -12.87
C ILE A 28 3.03 9.13 -14.08
N LYS A 29 3.13 8.14 -14.97
CA LYS A 29 3.92 8.24 -16.22
C LYS A 29 3.45 9.40 -17.11
N ALA A 30 2.14 9.62 -17.20
CA ALA A 30 1.60 10.78 -17.93
C ALA A 30 2.04 12.11 -17.30
N LEU A 31 2.07 12.21 -15.96
CA LEU A 31 2.56 13.39 -15.26
C LEU A 31 4.07 13.61 -15.50
N ILE A 32 4.88 12.55 -15.50
CA ILE A 32 6.31 12.59 -15.84
C ILE A 32 6.49 13.06 -17.28
N GLY A 33 5.70 12.52 -18.22
CA GLY A 33 5.71 12.95 -19.62
C GLY A 33 5.35 14.43 -19.82
N ASN A 34 4.59 15.00 -18.90
CA ASN A 34 4.23 16.42 -18.85
C ASN A 34 5.25 17.27 -18.05
N GLY A 35 6.44 16.76 -17.79
CA GLY A 35 7.55 17.50 -17.18
C GLY A 35 7.55 17.54 -15.64
N LYS A 36 6.75 16.72 -14.96
CA LYS A 36 6.85 16.61 -13.49
C LYS A 36 8.08 15.78 -13.10
N ASP A 37 8.84 16.27 -12.13
CA ASP A 37 9.98 15.52 -11.56
C ASP A 37 9.50 14.50 -10.53
N ILE A 38 9.00 13.38 -11.03
CA ILE A 38 8.46 12.27 -10.23
C ILE A 38 9.24 11.01 -10.55
N GLU A 39 9.62 10.27 -9.53
CA GLU A 39 10.09 8.90 -9.61
C GLU A 39 8.95 7.96 -9.21
N TRP A 40 8.63 6.99 -10.06
CA TRP A 40 7.66 5.94 -9.78
C TRP A 40 8.37 4.66 -9.40
N TYR A 41 8.13 4.16 -8.19
CA TYR A 41 8.70 2.92 -7.69
C TYR A 41 7.60 1.95 -7.25
N CYS A 42 7.42 0.88 -8.00
CA CYS A 42 6.46 -0.18 -7.73
C CYS A 42 7.18 -1.54 -7.84
N PRO A 43 7.90 -1.97 -6.78
CA PRO A 43 8.67 -3.21 -6.83
C PRO A 43 7.79 -4.45 -6.71
N GLN A 44 8.30 -5.60 -7.19
CA GLN A 44 7.78 -6.89 -6.78
C GLN A 44 8.15 -7.13 -5.32
N LEU A 45 7.14 -7.20 -4.45
CA LEU A 45 7.36 -7.53 -3.04
C LEU A 45 7.62 -9.05 -2.88
N LEU A 46 8.51 -9.37 -1.98
CA LEU A 46 8.92 -10.74 -1.68
C LEU A 46 7.95 -11.40 -0.67
N ALA A 47 8.02 -12.71 -0.54
CA ALA A 47 7.23 -13.43 0.47
C ALA A 47 7.62 -13.05 1.91
N SER A 48 8.91 -12.72 2.14
CA SER A 48 9.40 -12.18 3.42
C SER A 48 9.05 -10.71 3.58
N PRO A 49 8.24 -10.33 4.59
CA PRO A 49 7.96 -8.94 4.93
C PRO A 49 9.23 -8.13 5.25
N LYS A 50 10.15 -8.74 6.01
CA LYS A 50 11.42 -8.11 6.38
C LYS A 50 12.28 -7.76 5.15
N GLU A 51 12.43 -8.71 4.23
CA GLU A 51 13.23 -8.48 3.00
C GLU A 51 12.54 -7.46 2.08
N SER A 52 11.21 -7.52 1.95
CA SER A 52 10.44 -6.53 1.20
C SER A 52 10.66 -5.12 1.74
N MET A 53 10.56 -4.95 3.06
CA MET A 53 10.73 -3.63 3.67
C MET A 53 12.19 -3.17 3.66
N ALA A 54 13.16 -4.07 3.79
CA ALA A 54 14.58 -3.73 3.62
C ALA A 54 14.87 -3.19 2.21
N MET A 55 14.35 -3.86 1.18
CA MET A 55 14.48 -3.43 -0.22
C MET A 55 13.84 -2.05 -0.45
N VAL A 56 12.60 -1.84 0.01
CA VAL A 56 11.89 -0.57 -0.16
C VAL A 56 12.58 0.56 0.61
N CYS A 57 12.97 0.32 1.86
CA CYS A 57 13.70 1.31 2.65
C CYS A 57 15.04 1.68 2.00
N SER A 58 15.77 0.71 1.47
CA SER A 58 17.04 0.98 0.75
C SER A 58 16.80 1.90 -0.46
N HIS A 59 15.73 1.64 -1.22
CA HIS A 59 15.38 2.50 -2.36
C HIS A 59 15.02 3.92 -1.92
N ILE A 60 14.15 4.09 -0.93
CA ILE A 60 13.77 5.41 -0.40
C ILE A 60 14.99 6.19 0.10
N ASN A 61 15.90 5.53 0.85
CA ASN A 61 17.09 6.18 1.39
C ASN A 61 18.09 6.63 0.30
N ASN A 62 18.10 5.94 -0.83
CA ASN A 62 18.98 6.27 -1.95
C ASN A 62 18.35 7.25 -2.96
N ALA A 63 17.03 7.38 -2.93
CA ALA A 63 16.32 8.33 -3.78
C ALA A 63 16.64 9.76 -3.37
N LYS A 64 17.22 10.53 -4.29
CA LYS A 64 17.54 11.95 -4.08
C LYS A 64 16.29 12.79 -4.40
N LYS A 65 15.21 12.58 -3.65
CA LYS A 65 13.95 13.28 -3.83
C LYS A 65 13.58 14.07 -2.58
N ASP A 66 12.99 15.23 -2.78
CA ASP A 66 12.62 16.15 -1.70
C ASP A 66 11.45 15.64 -0.88
N GLN A 67 10.56 14.87 -1.53
CA GLN A 67 9.35 14.35 -0.92
C GLN A 67 9.14 12.87 -1.28
N VAL A 68 8.54 12.14 -0.35
CA VAL A 68 8.11 10.75 -0.54
C VAL A 68 6.62 10.65 -0.26
N ALA A 69 5.90 9.90 -1.08
CA ALA A 69 4.52 9.49 -0.78
C ALA A 69 4.35 7.99 -1.06
N ILE A 70 3.54 7.34 -0.24
CA ILE A 70 3.32 5.89 -0.31
C ILE A 70 1.87 5.63 -0.70
N ILE A 71 1.65 4.67 -1.58
CA ILE A 71 0.31 4.13 -1.87
C ILE A 71 0.37 2.63 -1.58
N GLY A 72 -0.50 2.13 -0.74
CA GLY A 72 -0.52 0.72 -0.37
C GLY A 72 -1.90 0.09 -0.46
N SER A 73 -2.00 -1.09 -1.06
CA SER A 73 -3.25 -1.84 -1.18
C SER A 73 -3.20 -3.15 -0.39
N SER A 74 -4.22 -3.43 0.41
CA SER A 74 -4.30 -4.65 1.22
C SER A 74 -3.07 -4.79 2.14
N LEU A 75 -2.28 -5.87 2.04
CA LEU A 75 -1.00 -6.01 2.74
C LEU A 75 -0.03 -4.85 2.42
N GLY A 76 -0.06 -4.31 1.22
CA GLY A 76 0.71 -3.11 0.87
C GLY A 76 0.30 -1.89 1.71
N GLY A 77 -0.95 -1.80 2.14
CA GLY A 77 -1.43 -0.79 3.09
C GLY A 77 -0.82 -0.94 4.48
N PHE A 78 -0.67 -2.17 4.94
CA PHE A 78 0.07 -2.47 6.18
C PHE A 78 1.53 -1.99 6.11
N TYR A 79 2.21 -2.28 5.02
CA TYR A 79 3.57 -1.79 4.80
C TYR A 79 3.64 -0.27 4.64
N ALA A 80 2.62 0.34 4.03
CA ALA A 80 2.52 1.79 3.90
C ALA A 80 2.45 2.47 5.27
N ASN A 81 1.75 1.88 6.24
CA ASN A 81 1.72 2.38 7.62
C ASN A 81 3.11 2.42 8.25
N PHE A 82 3.85 1.30 8.18
CA PHE A 82 5.22 1.22 8.68
C PHE A 82 6.14 2.28 8.06
N LEU A 83 6.07 2.44 6.73
CA LEU A 83 6.91 3.38 6.01
C LEU A 83 6.50 4.84 6.27
N ALA A 84 5.20 5.14 6.30
CA ALA A 84 4.71 6.49 6.55
C ALA A 84 5.11 7.00 7.94
N GLU A 85 5.02 6.16 8.97
CA GLU A 85 5.49 6.51 10.31
C GLU A 85 7.01 6.66 10.36
N LYS A 86 7.75 5.76 9.69
CA LYS A 86 9.21 5.80 9.64
C LYS A 86 9.77 7.03 8.92
N TYR A 87 9.18 7.40 7.77
CA TYR A 87 9.66 8.49 6.92
C TYR A 87 8.87 9.78 7.09
N GLN A 88 7.84 9.77 7.94
CA GLN A 88 6.97 10.90 8.19
C GLN A 88 6.38 11.51 6.91
N CYS A 89 5.92 10.65 6.01
CA CYS A 89 5.43 11.02 4.69
C CYS A 89 3.94 10.71 4.51
N ASN A 90 3.34 11.25 3.44
CA ASN A 90 1.94 10.98 3.11
C ASN A 90 1.73 9.54 2.66
N ALA A 91 0.62 8.94 3.09
CA ALA A 91 0.21 7.60 2.69
C ALA A 91 -1.25 7.54 2.26
N VAL A 92 -1.50 6.91 1.11
CA VAL A 92 -2.85 6.48 0.70
C VAL A 92 -2.95 4.98 0.90
N VAL A 93 -3.98 4.55 1.62
CA VAL A 93 -4.20 3.14 1.94
C VAL A 93 -5.54 2.68 1.38
N LEU A 94 -5.51 1.60 0.62
CA LEU A 94 -6.62 1.07 -0.17
C LEU A 94 -7.02 -0.29 0.38
N ASN A 95 -8.17 -0.40 1.05
CA ASN A 95 -8.60 -1.60 1.78
C ASN A 95 -7.42 -2.23 2.55
N PRO A 96 -6.76 -1.49 3.48
CA PRO A 96 -5.53 -1.94 4.11
C PRO A 96 -5.75 -3.08 5.10
N ALA A 97 -4.83 -4.04 5.10
CA ALA A 97 -4.73 -5.05 6.15
C ALA A 97 -4.19 -4.39 7.45
N VAL A 98 -5.06 -3.97 8.34
CA VAL A 98 -4.63 -3.26 9.57
C VAL A 98 -4.13 -4.21 10.66
N ARG A 99 -4.47 -5.50 10.58
CA ARG A 99 -4.03 -6.57 11.49
C ARG A 99 -3.35 -7.71 10.74
N ALA A 100 -2.48 -7.38 9.78
CA ALA A 100 -1.87 -8.35 8.86
C ALA A 100 -1.30 -9.62 9.53
N PRO A 101 -0.63 -9.59 10.71
CA PRO A 101 -0.18 -10.82 11.36
C PRO A 101 -1.32 -11.80 11.68
N LYS A 102 -2.48 -11.29 12.15
CA LYS A 102 -3.66 -12.10 12.46
C LYS A 102 -4.35 -12.57 11.19
N GLU A 103 -4.53 -11.67 10.23
CA GLU A 103 -5.25 -11.90 8.98
C GLU A 103 -4.51 -12.90 8.08
N LEU A 104 -3.16 -12.91 8.09
CA LEU A 104 -2.37 -13.79 7.25
C LEU A 104 -1.93 -15.10 7.92
N ALA A 105 -2.08 -15.24 9.23
CA ALA A 105 -1.72 -16.49 9.92
C ALA A 105 -2.37 -17.75 9.33
N PRO A 106 -3.66 -17.73 8.90
CA PRO A 106 -4.29 -18.89 8.25
C PRO A 106 -3.72 -19.25 6.88
N HIS A 107 -2.92 -18.37 6.27
CA HIS A 107 -2.38 -18.55 4.93
C HIS A 107 -0.93 -19.04 4.90
N VAL A 108 -0.39 -19.43 6.06
CA VAL A 108 0.94 -20.03 6.14
C VAL A 108 0.99 -21.34 5.36
N GLY A 109 1.99 -21.48 4.48
CA GLY A 109 2.19 -22.65 3.65
C GLY A 109 2.53 -22.34 2.21
N MET A 110 2.48 -23.39 1.39
CA MET A 110 2.71 -23.27 -0.05
C MET A 110 1.43 -22.80 -0.74
N LEU A 111 1.52 -21.64 -1.37
CA LEU A 111 0.47 -20.98 -2.13
C LEU A 111 0.94 -20.74 -3.57
N THR A 112 0.17 -19.97 -4.33
CA THR A 112 0.56 -19.49 -5.65
C THR A 112 0.34 -17.99 -5.78
N MET A 113 1.11 -17.34 -6.64
CA MET A 113 0.86 -15.94 -7.05
C MET A 113 -0.48 -15.87 -7.81
N TYR A 114 -1.20 -14.75 -7.66
CA TYR A 114 -2.52 -14.61 -8.32
C TYR A 114 -2.42 -14.42 -9.84
N ASP A 115 -1.34 -13.83 -10.34
CA ASP A 115 -1.21 -13.44 -11.74
C ASP A 115 -0.35 -14.40 -12.58
N THR A 116 0.55 -15.18 -11.97
CA THR A 116 1.47 -16.10 -12.67
C THR A 116 1.25 -17.57 -12.33
N ASN A 117 0.52 -17.87 -11.25
CA ASN A 117 0.42 -19.20 -10.64
C ASN A 117 1.78 -19.80 -10.21
N GLU A 118 2.84 -19.00 -10.14
CA GLU A 118 4.13 -19.42 -9.60
C GLU A 118 4.02 -19.74 -8.11
N PRO A 119 4.80 -20.70 -7.60
CA PRO A 119 4.81 -21.04 -6.19
C PRO A 119 5.14 -19.83 -5.31
N PHE A 120 4.40 -19.68 -4.22
CA PHE A 120 4.59 -18.65 -3.21
C PHE A 120 4.62 -19.31 -1.83
N ASP A 121 5.82 -19.52 -1.29
CA ASP A 121 6.02 -20.16 0.01
C ASP A 121 5.93 -19.11 1.13
N PHE A 122 4.76 -19.04 1.81
CA PHE A 122 4.55 -18.14 2.93
C PHE A 122 4.86 -18.85 4.25
N LYS A 123 6.09 -18.66 4.75
CA LYS A 123 6.64 -19.39 5.89
C LYS A 123 6.09 -18.90 7.24
N PRO A 124 6.01 -19.78 8.27
CA PRO A 124 5.54 -19.38 9.61
C PRO A 124 6.31 -18.19 10.21
N GLN A 125 7.61 -18.11 9.97
CA GLN A 125 8.46 -17.00 10.44
C GLN A 125 8.04 -15.63 9.91
N TYR A 126 7.36 -15.57 8.77
CA TYR A 126 6.91 -14.31 8.18
C TYR A 126 5.80 -13.65 8.99
N ILE A 127 5.06 -14.41 9.80
CA ILE A 127 4.12 -13.84 10.77
C ILE A 127 4.87 -13.04 11.85
N GLU A 128 6.01 -13.53 12.34
CA GLU A 128 6.84 -12.79 13.30
C GLU A 128 7.48 -11.55 12.65
N GLU A 129 7.86 -11.64 11.37
CA GLU A 129 8.33 -10.48 10.62
C GLU A 129 7.24 -9.41 10.45
N LEU A 130 5.98 -9.81 10.19
CA LEU A 130 4.84 -8.89 10.17
C LEU A 130 4.61 -8.24 11.54
N LYS A 131 4.65 -9.01 12.64
CA LYS A 131 4.52 -8.45 14.00
C LYS A 131 5.58 -7.39 14.28
N ALA A 132 6.82 -7.61 13.82
CA ALA A 132 7.91 -6.65 14.00
C ALA A 132 7.72 -5.34 13.20
N LEU A 133 6.90 -5.36 12.15
CA LEU A 133 6.57 -4.19 11.33
C LEU A 133 5.24 -3.52 11.73
N GLN A 134 4.48 -4.16 12.61
CA GLN A 134 3.17 -3.65 13.00
C GLN A 134 3.31 -2.36 13.78
N ILE A 135 2.56 -1.35 13.40
CA ILE A 135 2.34 -0.15 14.20
C ILE A 135 1.04 -0.30 14.99
N GLU A 136 1.03 0.14 16.23
CA GLU A 136 -0.17 0.05 17.11
C GLU A 136 -1.21 1.12 16.77
N LYS A 137 -0.75 2.29 16.34
CA LYS A 137 -1.58 3.43 15.95
C LYS A 137 -0.81 4.38 15.04
N ILE A 138 -1.51 5.10 14.19
CA ILE A 138 -0.95 6.21 13.42
C ILE A 138 -0.69 7.41 14.36
N ILE A 139 0.39 8.16 14.10
CA ILE A 139 0.76 9.33 14.93
C ILE A 139 0.15 10.61 14.36
N SER A 140 0.22 10.80 13.05
CA SER A 140 -0.21 12.01 12.35
C SER A 140 -1.27 11.68 11.31
N SER A 141 -2.54 11.74 11.73
CA SER A 141 -3.70 11.34 10.91
C SER A 141 -3.83 12.15 9.62
N GLU A 142 -3.37 13.40 9.61
CA GLU A 142 -3.38 14.28 8.43
C GLU A 142 -2.52 13.77 7.26
N ARG A 143 -1.59 12.85 7.54
CA ARG A 143 -0.75 12.21 6.52
C ARG A 143 -1.41 11.02 5.85
N TYR A 144 -2.59 10.62 6.30
CA TYR A 144 -3.25 9.41 5.79
C TYR A 144 -4.52 9.73 5.01
N PHE A 145 -4.71 9.04 3.91
CA PHE A 145 -5.97 8.97 3.19
C PHE A 145 -6.38 7.51 3.04
N LEU A 146 -7.44 7.13 3.77
CA LEU A 146 -8.06 5.82 3.69
C LEU A 146 -9.11 5.79 2.59
N ILE A 147 -9.06 4.77 1.73
CA ILE A 147 -10.19 4.34 0.90
C ILE A 147 -10.56 2.93 1.35
N ALA A 148 -11.75 2.77 1.92
CA ALA A 148 -12.27 1.51 2.41
C ALA A 148 -13.61 1.19 1.74
N SER A 149 -13.82 -0.07 1.36
CA SER A 149 -15.06 -0.55 0.77
C SER A 149 -15.86 -1.36 1.80
N LYS A 150 -17.14 -1.02 1.99
CA LYS A 150 -18.03 -1.80 2.86
C LYS A 150 -18.31 -3.21 2.34
N GLY A 151 -18.17 -3.40 1.03
CA GLY A 151 -18.30 -4.71 0.39
C GLY A 151 -17.00 -5.50 0.32
N ASP A 152 -15.93 -5.11 1.06
CA ASP A 152 -14.71 -5.89 1.17
C ASP A 152 -15.01 -7.27 1.78
N GLU A 153 -14.86 -8.33 1.00
CA GLU A 153 -15.18 -9.71 1.38
C GLU A 153 -14.06 -10.39 2.17
N LEU A 154 -12.91 -9.75 2.31
CA LEU A 154 -11.73 -10.31 2.97
C LEU A 154 -11.42 -9.64 4.30
N LEU A 155 -11.59 -8.32 4.40
CA LEU A 155 -11.17 -7.52 5.55
C LEU A 155 -12.31 -6.63 6.05
N SER A 156 -12.41 -6.42 7.37
CA SER A 156 -13.43 -5.53 7.96
C SER A 156 -13.11 -4.07 7.68
N TRP A 157 -14.01 -3.39 6.97
CA TRP A 157 -13.92 -1.96 6.74
C TRP A 157 -14.07 -1.15 8.04
N GLU A 158 -14.82 -1.66 9.02
CA GLU A 158 -14.97 -1.03 10.34
C GLU A 158 -13.63 -0.97 11.07
N GLU A 159 -12.86 -2.10 11.08
CA GLU A 159 -11.51 -2.11 11.66
C GLU A 159 -10.57 -1.14 10.93
N MET A 160 -10.72 -0.98 9.61
CA MET A 160 -9.95 0.02 8.86
C MET A 160 -10.30 1.44 9.31
N VAL A 161 -11.58 1.78 9.37
CA VAL A 161 -12.04 3.12 9.80
C VAL A 161 -11.59 3.43 11.23
N GLU A 162 -11.68 2.45 12.14
CA GLU A 162 -11.24 2.60 13.53
C GLU A 162 -9.72 2.83 13.63
N PHE A 163 -8.93 2.18 12.78
CA PHE A 163 -7.46 2.29 12.79
C PHE A 163 -6.96 3.67 12.35
N TYR A 164 -7.71 4.38 11.50
CA TYR A 164 -7.33 5.71 10.98
C TYR A 164 -8.21 6.85 11.53
N PRO A 165 -8.31 7.04 12.85
CA PRO A 165 -9.15 8.08 13.43
C PRO A 165 -8.65 9.46 12.97
N ASN A 166 -9.60 10.32 12.57
CA ASN A 166 -9.33 11.69 12.11
C ASN A 166 -8.49 11.81 10.81
N ALA A 167 -8.17 10.72 10.15
CA ALA A 167 -7.57 10.76 8.81
C ALA A 167 -8.61 11.18 7.76
N GLN A 168 -8.12 11.60 6.58
CA GLN A 168 -9.02 11.73 5.44
C GLN A 168 -9.54 10.33 5.08
N GLN A 169 -10.86 10.15 5.02
CA GLN A 169 -11.47 8.85 4.74
C GLN A 169 -12.47 8.96 3.59
N LEU A 170 -12.47 7.97 2.73
CA LEU A 170 -13.49 7.71 1.72
C LEU A 170 -13.99 6.28 1.92
N VAL A 171 -15.13 6.13 2.56
CA VAL A 171 -15.78 4.84 2.75
C VAL A 171 -16.78 4.65 1.62
N LEU A 172 -16.59 3.61 0.82
CA LEU A 172 -17.44 3.26 -0.32
C LEU A 172 -18.57 2.39 0.19
N ASP A 173 -19.81 2.75 -0.13
CA ASP A 173 -21.01 1.97 0.31
C ASP A 173 -21.08 0.59 -0.33
N GLU A 174 -20.53 0.44 -1.51
CA GLU A 174 -20.43 -0.79 -2.29
C GLU A 174 -18.97 -1.03 -2.72
N GLY A 175 -18.73 -2.13 -3.41
CA GLY A 175 -17.42 -2.48 -3.96
C GLY A 175 -16.89 -3.79 -3.38
N ASP A 176 -15.66 -4.10 -3.68
CA ASP A 176 -14.98 -5.35 -3.33
C ASP A 176 -13.62 -5.08 -2.69
N HIS A 177 -12.92 -6.12 -2.23
CA HIS A 177 -11.54 -5.99 -1.73
C HIS A 177 -10.60 -5.36 -2.77
N GLY A 178 -10.84 -5.67 -4.03
CA GLY A 178 -10.07 -5.16 -5.17
C GLY A 178 -10.25 -3.67 -5.45
N ILE A 179 -11.35 -3.05 -4.98
CA ILE A 179 -11.82 -1.73 -5.43
C ILE A 179 -11.82 -1.72 -6.95
N SER A 180 -12.68 -2.55 -7.54
CA SER A 180 -12.68 -2.80 -9.00
C SER A 180 -12.90 -1.53 -9.84
N ASP A 181 -13.54 -0.52 -9.26
CA ASP A 181 -13.78 0.81 -9.84
C ASP A 181 -12.74 1.88 -9.44
N TYR A 182 -11.56 1.46 -8.98
CA TYR A 182 -10.49 2.31 -8.47
C TYR A 182 -10.15 3.52 -9.34
N ALA A 183 -10.30 3.39 -10.67
CA ALA A 183 -10.06 4.49 -11.60
C ALA A 183 -10.89 5.75 -11.28
N LEU A 184 -12.09 5.59 -10.70
CA LEU A 184 -12.95 6.71 -10.30
C LEU A 184 -12.36 7.49 -9.12
N TYR A 185 -11.58 6.86 -8.28
CA TYR A 185 -11.02 7.45 -7.05
C TYR A 185 -9.57 7.94 -7.23
N LEU A 186 -8.91 7.53 -8.30
CA LEU A 186 -7.54 7.92 -8.61
C LEU A 186 -7.30 9.44 -8.57
N PRO A 187 -8.19 10.32 -9.10
CA PRO A 187 -7.99 11.76 -8.99
C PRO A 187 -7.85 12.25 -7.55
N LYS A 188 -8.61 11.68 -6.60
CA LYS A 188 -8.52 12.01 -5.18
C LYS A 188 -7.21 11.51 -4.56
N VAL A 189 -6.76 10.32 -4.98
CA VAL A 189 -5.46 9.76 -4.58
C VAL A 189 -4.33 10.69 -5.02
N LEU A 190 -4.32 11.08 -6.30
CA LEU A 190 -3.31 11.99 -6.83
C LEU A 190 -3.35 13.35 -6.15
N GLN A 191 -4.54 13.91 -5.93
CA GLN A 191 -4.69 15.16 -5.20
C GLN A 191 -4.08 15.08 -3.79
N PHE A 192 -4.23 13.95 -3.11
CA PHE A 192 -3.69 13.78 -1.76
C PHE A 192 -2.16 13.64 -1.73
N ILE A 193 -1.58 12.85 -2.63
CA ILE A 193 -0.12 12.63 -2.64
C ILE A 193 0.68 13.83 -3.16
N PHE A 194 0.04 14.76 -3.86
CA PHE A 194 0.67 15.98 -4.39
C PHE A 194 0.36 17.26 -3.58
N LYS A 195 -0.21 17.10 -2.38
CA LYS A 195 -0.35 18.21 -1.43
C LYS A 195 1.02 18.60 -0.88
#